data_09ceca91f2f8a9aef723ffbe9a0c848b
#
_entry.id   09ceca91f2f8a9aef723ffbe9a0c848b
#
_cell.length_a   1.000
_cell.length_b   1.000
_cell.length_c   1.000
_cell.angle_alpha   90.00
_cell.angle_beta   90.00
_cell.angle_gamma   90.00
#
_symmetry.space_group_name_H-M   'P 1'
#
loop_
_entity.id
_entity.type
_entity.pdbx_description
1 polymer ?
#
loop_
_entity_poly.entity_id
_entity_poly.type
_entity_poly.pdbx_seq_one_letter_code
_entity_poly.pdbx_strand_id
1 'polypeptide(L)'
;YVMEFHNGIRYFSGRSQQKFSCSYEIVEEGISSESQTSQDHKVSNYHKYIKELVDKEKFCYKDIEILDDHIFLNLLKHKGVKGIYNVPIKTLNGKMIGILGVDYVRPINESFLKNSNEDVQKFMKRQARVIAGYLL
;
A
#
# COMPACT_ATOMS: atom_id res chain seq x y z
N TYR A 1 1.72 -1.29 7.88
CA TYR A 1 3.01 -1.27 7.18
C TYR A 1 3.21 0.02 6.41
N VAL A 2 4.48 0.31 6.16
CA VAL A 2 4.88 1.44 5.33
C VAL A 2 5.69 0.89 4.16
N MET A 3 5.28 1.28 2.95
CA MET A 3 6.06 1.05 1.73
C MET A 3 6.70 2.37 1.34
N GLU A 4 7.98 2.34 0.96
CA GLU A 4 8.68 3.51 0.46
C GLU A 4 9.05 3.34 -1.00
N PHE A 5 8.88 4.42 -1.78
CA PHE A 5 9.34 4.44 -3.17
C PHE A 5 10.84 4.70 -3.21
N HIS A 6 11.52 4.00 -4.09
CA HIS A 6 12.96 4.18 -4.29
C HIS A 6 13.33 3.87 -5.74
N ASN A 7 14.50 4.34 -6.15
CA ASN A 7 15.02 4.02 -7.46
C ASN A 7 15.64 2.63 -7.44
N GLY A 8 15.32 1.83 -8.46
CA GLY A 8 15.94 0.55 -8.66
C GLY A 8 17.31 0.65 -9.32
N ILE A 9 17.86 -0.50 -9.72
CA ILE A 9 19.08 -0.59 -10.49
C ILE A 9 18.88 0.12 -11.83
N ARG A 10 19.81 0.95 -12.23
CA ARG A 10 19.79 1.63 -13.54
C ARG A 10 20.02 0.61 -14.65
N TYR A 11 19.26 0.73 -15.71
CA TYR A 11 19.52 -0.03 -16.92
C TYR A 11 20.80 0.45 -17.61
N PHE A 12 21.35 -0.40 -18.46
CA PHE A 12 22.51 -0.05 -19.27
C PHE A 12 22.29 1.23 -20.08
N SER A 13 21.05 1.50 -20.48
CA SER A 13 20.64 2.74 -21.17
C SER A 13 20.67 4.00 -20.30
N GLY A 14 20.99 3.88 -19.01
CA GLY A 14 20.99 4.99 -18.06
C GLY A 14 19.66 5.28 -17.40
N ARG A 15 18.58 4.60 -17.81
CA ARG A 15 17.25 4.77 -17.19
C ARG A 15 17.17 4.02 -15.87
N SER A 16 16.59 4.64 -14.85
CA SER A 16 16.26 3.97 -13.59
C SER A 16 14.83 3.46 -13.64
N GLN A 17 14.56 2.37 -12.90
CA GLN A 17 13.23 1.85 -12.71
C GLN A 17 12.76 2.15 -11.31
N GLN A 18 11.58 2.79 -11.19
CA GLN A 18 11.02 3.07 -9.87
C GLN A 18 10.45 1.80 -9.25
N LYS A 19 10.75 1.61 -7.98
CA LYS A 19 10.33 0.47 -7.17
C LYS A 19 9.72 0.95 -5.85
N PHE A 20 9.04 0.05 -5.16
CA PHE A 20 8.64 0.27 -3.78
C PHE A 20 8.89 -0.98 -2.95
N SER A 21 9.25 -0.78 -1.70
CA SER A 21 9.61 -1.84 -0.78
C SER A 21 9.05 -1.57 0.61
N CYS A 22 8.73 -2.63 1.34
CA CYS A 22 8.29 -2.51 2.72
C CYS A 22 9.46 -2.10 3.61
N SER A 23 9.35 -0.95 4.27
CA SER A 23 10.36 -0.45 5.20
C SER A 23 9.98 -0.66 6.66
N TYR A 24 8.70 -0.69 6.97
CA TYR A 24 8.19 -0.92 8.33
C TYR A 24 6.96 -1.82 8.29
N GLU A 25 6.89 -2.76 9.23
CA GLU A 25 5.74 -3.65 9.36
C GLU A 25 5.52 -4.02 10.82
N ILE A 26 4.25 -4.01 11.23
CA ILE A 26 3.81 -4.61 12.49
C ILE A 26 2.75 -5.64 12.13
N VAL A 27 2.88 -6.84 12.66
CA VAL A 27 1.91 -7.92 12.44
C VAL A 27 1.27 -8.31 13.77
N GLU A 28 0.01 -8.72 13.69
CA GLU A 28 -0.71 -9.28 14.82
C GLU A 28 -0.16 -10.66 15.16
N GLU A 29 -0.28 -11.07 16.43
CA GLU A 29 0.14 -12.40 16.88
C GLU A 29 -0.51 -13.50 16.03
N GLY A 30 0.30 -14.46 15.59
CA GLY A 30 -0.15 -15.56 14.73
C GLY A 30 -0.14 -15.24 13.24
N ILE A 31 0.18 -14.01 12.85
CA ILE A 31 0.29 -13.59 11.45
C ILE A 31 1.76 -13.55 11.05
N SER A 32 2.07 -14.12 9.88
CA SER A 32 3.43 -14.10 9.34
C SER A 32 3.84 -12.72 8.84
N SER A 33 5.07 -12.30 9.18
CA SER A 33 5.64 -11.07 8.65
C SER A 33 6.03 -11.24 7.17
N GLU A 34 5.72 -10.22 6.36
CA GLU A 34 6.01 -10.19 4.93
C GLU A 34 7.04 -9.12 4.55
N SER A 35 7.58 -8.37 5.53
CA SER A 35 8.47 -7.25 5.24
C SER A 35 9.74 -7.66 4.49
N GLN A 36 10.31 -8.81 4.81
CA GLN A 36 11.52 -9.28 4.16
C GLN A 36 11.31 -9.72 2.72
N THR A 37 10.12 -10.19 2.37
CA THR A 37 9.77 -10.65 1.02
C THR A 37 9.12 -9.56 0.18
N SER A 38 8.55 -8.53 0.82
CA SER A 38 7.89 -7.42 0.12
C SER A 38 8.89 -6.32 -0.23
N GLN A 39 9.81 -6.66 -1.12
CA GLN A 39 10.92 -5.80 -1.52
C GLN A 39 11.00 -5.66 -3.04
N ASP A 40 11.46 -4.50 -3.49
CA ASP A 40 11.76 -4.23 -4.90
C ASP A 40 10.59 -4.48 -5.87
N HIS A 41 9.37 -4.16 -5.44
CA HIS A 41 8.22 -4.20 -6.34
C HIS A 41 8.34 -3.11 -7.40
N LYS A 42 8.24 -3.49 -8.66
CA LYS A 42 8.30 -2.54 -9.77
C LYS A 42 6.98 -1.77 -9.87
N VAL A 43 7.03 -0.46 -9.83
CA VAL A 43 5.84 0.39 -9.98
C VAL A 43 5.10 0.06 -11.27
N SER A 44 5.83 -0.21 -12.36
CA SER A 44 5.24 -0.53 -13.66
C SER A 44 4.40 -1.81 -13.66
N ASN A 45 4.67 -2.77 -12.76
CA ASN A 45 3.88 -4.01 -12.65
C ASN A 45 2.56 -3.78 -11.91
N TYR A 46 2.42 -2.68 -11.18
CA TYR A 46 1.27 -2.39 -10.33
C TYR A 46 0.67 -1.02 -10.63
N HIS A 47 0.70 -0.61 -11.89
CA HIS A 47 0.30 0.74 -12.28
C HIS A 47 -1.17 1.05 -11.97
N LYS A 48 -2.07 0.07 -12.06
CA LYS A 48 -3.49 0.26 -11.70
C LYS A 48 -3.65 0.57 -10.22
N TYR A 49 -2.93 -0.14 -9.36
CA TYR A 49 -2.89 0.08 -7.92
C TYR A 49 -2.36 1.48 -7.58
N ILE A 50 -1.21 1.81 -8.14
CA ILE A 50 -0.59 3.13 -7.92
C ILE A 50 -1.48 4.25 -8.46
N LYS A 51 -2.06 4.07 -9.65
CA LYS A 51 -2.97 5.06 -10.25
C LYS A 51 -4.19 5.31 -9.36
N GLU A 52 -4.79 4.27 -8.80
CA GLU A 52 -5.94 4.44 -7.90
C GLU A 52 -5.55 5.19 -6.63
N LEU A 53 -4.37 4.91 -6.05
CA LEU A 53 -3.85 5.64 -4.90
C LEU A 53 -3.66 7.13 -5.21
N VAL A 54 -3.15 7.45 -6.40
CA VAL A 54 -2.96 8.84 -6.85
C VAL A 54 -4.30 9.52 -7.08
N ASP A 55 -5.21 8.89 -7.80
CA ASP A 55 -6.46 9.51 -8.25
C ASP A 55 -7.50 9.61 -7.13
N LYS A 56 -7.63 8.58 -6.32
CA LYS A 56 -8.65 8.50 -5.25
C LYS A 56 -8.11 8.76 -3.85
N GLU A 57 -6.80 8.85 -3.71
CA GLU A 57 -6.10 9.02 -2.43
C GLU A 57 -6.38 7.89 -1.43
N LYS A 58 -6.82 6.76 -1.92
CA LYS A 58 -7.02 5.52 -1.15
C LYS A 58 -7.10 4.33 -2.09
N PHE A 59 -6.81 3.16 -1.54
CA PHE A 59 -7.05 1.87 -2.16
C PHE A 59 -7.65 0.98 -1.08
N CYS A 60 -8.98 0.84 -1.09
CA CYS A 60 -9.72 0.13 -0.05
C CYS A 60 -10.66 -0.89 -0.67
N TYR A 61 -10.44 -2.16 -0.37
CA TYR A 61 -11.27 -3.26 -0.82
C TYR A 61 -11.54 -4.20 0.36
N LYS A 62 -12.82 -4.36 0.69
CA LYS A 62 -13.26 -5.25 1.78
C LYS A 62 -12.90 -6.69 1.50
N ASP A 63 -13.02 -7.08 0.25
CA ASP A 63 -12.69 -8.41 -0.25
C ASP A 63 -11.91 -8.25 -1.56
N ILE A 64 -10.70 -8.76 -1.59
CA ILE A 64 -9.81 -8.63 -2.75
C ILE A 64 -10.31 -9.37 -3.98
N GLU A 65 -11.25 -10.29 -3.86
CA GLU A 65 -11.78 -11.07 -4.98
C GLU A 65 -12.46 -10.22 -6.05
N ILE A 66 -12.86 -8.98 -5.72
CA ILE A 66 -13.45 -8.06 -6.69
C ILE A 66 -12.42 -7.30 -7.53
N LEU A 67 -11.12 -7.47 -7.24
CA LEU A 67 -10.06 -6.81 -8.02
C LEU A 67 -9.97 -7.41 -9.42
N ASP A 68 -9.88 -6.54 -10.42
CA ASP A 68 -9.71 -6.93 -11.82
C ASP A 68 -8.24 -6.98 -12.27
N ASP A 69 -7.33 -6.47 -11.45
CA ASP A 69 -5.89 -6.54 -11.67
C ASP A 69 -5.38 -7.90 -11.21
N HIS A 70 -5.23 -8.84 -12.15
CA HIS A 70 -4.84 -10.21 -11.83
C HIS A 70 -3.45 -10.33 -11.21
N ILE A 71 -2.51 -9.49 -11.61
CA ILE A 71 -1.14 -9.52 -11.07
C ILE A 71 -1.17 -9.14 -9.60
N PHE A 72 -1.85 -8.05 -9.27
CA PHE A 72 -1.96 -7.57 -7.88
C PHE A 72 -2.79 -8.53 -7.02
N LEU A 73 -3.91 -9.03 -7.57
CA LEU A 73 -4.75 -10.02 -6.89
C LEU A 73 -3.95 -11.27 -6.52
N ASN A 74 -3.16 -11.81 -7.45
CA ASN A 74 -2.34 -12.99 -7.20
C ASN A 74 -1.28 -12.73 -6.13
N LEU A 75 -0.66 -11.55 -6.13
CA LEU A 75 0.28 -11.17 -5.09
C LEU A 75 -0.39 -11.18 -3.71
N LEU A 76 -1.56 -10.57 -3.59
CA LEU A 76 -2.31 -10.52 -2.33
C LEU A 76 -2.76 -11.90 -1.86
N LYS A 77 -3.25 -12.74 -2.78
CA LYS A 77 -3.63 -14.13 -2.47
C LYS A 77 -2.45 -14.94 -1.96
N HIS A 78 -1.30 -14.78 -2.59
CA HIS A 78 -0.07 -15.47 -2.17
C HIS A 78 0.33 -15.08 -0.73
N LYS A 79 0.10 -13.85 -0.35
CA LYS A 79 0.36 -13.35 1.00
C LYS A 79 -0.75 -13.68 2.01
N GLY A 80 -1.84 -14.28 1.58
CA GLY A 80 -2.98 -14.58 2.45
C GLY A 80 -3.85 -13.38 2.79
N VAL A 81 -3.72 -12.28 2.06
CA VAL A 81 -4.53 -11.08 2.27
C VAL A 81 -5.93 -11.29 1.74
N LYS A 82 -6.94 -10.88 2.51
CA LYS A 82 -8.36 -10.95 2.15
C LYS A 82 -9.00 -9.58 1.98
N GLY A 83 -8.53 -8.60 2.72
CA GLY A 83 -8.98 -7.21 2.60
C GLY A 83 -7.79 -6.27 2.72
N ILE A 84 -7.93 -5.07 2.18
CA ILE A 84 -6.82 -4.11 2.12
C ILE A 84 -7.33 -2.68 2.28
N TYR A 85 -6.59 -1.88 3.04
CA TYR A 85 -6.82 -0.44 3.15
C TYR A 85 -5.48 0.28 3.07
N ASN A 86 -5.25 1.01 1.99
CA ASN A 86 -4.01 1.75 1.77
C ASN A 86 -4.30 3.22 1.47
N VAL A 87 -3.41 4.10 1.94
CA VAL A 87 -3.44 5.53 1.61
C VAL A 87 -2.04 5.97 1.18
N PRO A 88 -1.93 6.97 0.29
CA PRO A 88 -0.61 7.48 -0.10
C PRO A 88 0.02 8.31 1.01
N ILE A 89 1.35 8.26 1.09
CA ILE A 89 2.18 9.16 1.91
C ILE A 89 2.74 10.20 0.96
N LYS A 90 2.43 11.49 1.21
CA LYS A 90 2.79 12.59 0.30
C LYS A 90 3.63 13.64 0.99
N THR A 91 4.48 14.31 0.21
CA THR A 91 5.14 15.54 0.62
C THR A 91 4.14 16.71 0.66
N LEU A 92 4.53 17.83 1.24
CA LEU A 92 3.67 19.02 1.30
C LEU A 92 3.26 19.53 -0.09
N ASN A 93 4.10 19.35 -1.10
CA ASN A 93 3.79 19.73 -2.48
C ASN A 93 3.11 18.63 -3.28
N GLY A 94 2.64 17.57 -2.61
CA GLY A 94 1.78 16.55 -3.21
C GLY A 94 2.49 15.39 -3.88
N LYS A 95 3.82 15.30 -3.82
CA LYS A 95 4.56 14.16 -4.37
C LYS A 95 4.34 12.93 -3.50
N MET A 96 3.93 11.82 -4.10
CA MET A 96 3.77 10.54 -3.41
C MET A 96 5.14 9.89 -3.20
N ILE A 97 5.49 9.66 -1.93
CA ILE A 97 6.79 9.10 -1.54
C ILE A 97 6.67 7.70 -0.92
N GLY A 98 5.47 7.28 -0.59
CA GLY A 98 5.25 5.97 0.02
C GLY A 98 3.76 5.65 0.14
N ILE A 99 3.51 4.54 0.81
CA ILE A 99 2.15 4.02 1.06
C ILE A 99 2.08 3.58 2.52
N LEU A 100 1.02 4.02 3.21
CA LEU A 100 0.66 3.49 4.52
C LEU A 100 -0.49 2.52 4.32
N GLY A 101 -0.35 1.30 4.81
CA GLY A 101 -1.36 0.28 4.56
C GLY A 101 -1.65 -0.62 5.75
N VAL A 102 -2.86 -1.17 5.72
CA VAL A 102 -3.32 -2.25 6.60
C VAL A 102 -3.87 -3.36 5.72
N ASP A 103 -3.35 -4.56 5.89
CA ASP A 103 -3.84 -5.75 5.21
C ASP A 103 -4.55 -6.64 6.23
N TYR A 104 -5.66 -7.23 5.82
CA TYR A 104 -6.47 -8.10 6.66
C TYR A 104 -6.43 -9.52 6.12
N VAL A 105 -6.28 -10.49 7.01
CA VAL A 105 -6.33 -11.93 6.64
C VAL A 105 -7.76 -12.45 6.53
N ARG A 106 -8.76 -11.60 6.80
CA ARG A 106 -10.19 -11.85 6.62
C ARG A 106 -10.79 -10.68 5.88
N PRO A 107 -11.90 -10.87 5.13
CA PRO A 107 -12.59 -9.73 4.52
C PRO A 107 -12.98 -8.70 5.58
N ILE A 108 -12.86 -7.41 5.24
CA ILE A 108 -13.20 -6.33 6.15
C ILE A 108 -14.72 -6.32 6.38
N ASN A 109 -15.14 -6.21 7.65
CA ASN A 109 -16.54 -6.20 8.02
C ASN A 109 -17.24 -4.95 7.46
N GLU A 110 -18.34 -5.12 6.75
CA GLU A 110 -19.11 -4.01 6.17
C GLU A 110 -19.64 -3.05 7.23
N SER A 111 -20.07 -3.55 8.38
CA SER A 111 -20.54 -2.70 9.48
C SER A 111 -19.44 -1.76 9.97
N PHE A 112 -18.21 -2.26 10.07
CA PHE A 112 -17.05 -1.46 10.43
C PHE A 112 -16.82 -0.33 9.42
N LEU A 113 -16.86 -0.64 8.12
CA LEU A 113 -16.66 0.36 7.08
C LEU A 113 -17.79 1.39 7.02
N LYS A 114 -19.05 0.94 7.16
CA LYS A 114 -20.22 1.85 7.15
C LYS A 114 -20.21 2.81 8.33
N ASN A 115 -19.86 2.32 9.51
CA ASN A 115 -19.95 3.10 10.76
C ASN A 115 -18.70 3.94 11.02
N SER A 116 -17.55 3.58 10.45
CA SER A 116 -16.24 4.15 10.78
C SER A 116 -15.42 4.57 9.58
N ASN A 117 -15.93 4.43 8.35
CA ASN A 117 -15.11 4.61 7.13
C ASN A 117 -14.48 6.02 7.07
N GLU A 118 -15.24 7.08 7.34
CA GLU A 118 -14.70 8.45 7.36
C GLU A 118 -13.67 8.63 8.46
N ASP A 119 -13.93 8.07 9.63
CA ASP A 119 -13.01 8.20 10.78
C ASP A 119 -11.72 7.42 10.53
N VAL A 120 -11.81 6.20 9.97
CA VAL A 120 -10.65 5.40 9.59
C VAL A 120 -9.84 6.11 8.51
N GLN A 121 -10.50 6.66 7.49
CA GLN A 121 -9.82 7.39 6.43
C GLN A 121 -9.10 8.63 6.95
N LYS A 122 -9.76 9.42 7.79
CA LYS A 122 -9.14 10.60 8.43
C LYS A 122 -7.95 10.21 9.28
N PHE A 123 -8.08 9.14 10.07
CA PHE A 123 -7.00 8.61 10.88
C PHE A 123 -5.81 8.20 10.02
N MET A 124 -6.04 7.39 8.98
CA MET A 124 -4.99 6.93 8.09
C MET A 124 -4.28 8.10 7.39
N LYS A 125 -5.04 9.07 6.89
CA LYS A 125 -4.46 10.25 6.24
C LYS A 125 -3.63 11.10 7.20
N ARG A 126 -4.08 11.26 8.44
CA ARG A 126 -3.33 11.98 9.47
C ARG A 126 -2.02 11.26 9.79
N GLN A 127 -2.06 9.95 9.98
CA GLN A 127 -0.86 9.17 10.24
C GLN A 127 0.10 9.22 9.04
N ALA A 128 -0.41 9.19 7.83
CA ALA A 128 0.42 9.32 6.63
C ALA A 128 1.17 10.66 6.60
N ARG A 129 0.54 11.76 7.02
CA ARG A 129 1.21 13.07 7.13
C ARG A 129 2.32 13.07 8.17
N VAL A 130 2.06 12.45 9.32
CA VAL A 130 3.08 12.34 10.39
C VAL A 130 4.27 11.53 9.88
N ILE A 131 4.00 10.39 9.23
CA ILE A 131 5.04 9.52 8.68
C ILE A 131 5.83 10.25 7.60
N ALA A 132 5.18 11.03 6.74
CA ALA A 132 5.86 11.83 5.72
C ALA A 132 6.93 12.74 6.32
N GLY A 133 6.65 13.33 7.48
CA GLY A 133 7.62 14.14 8.21
C GLY A 133 8.85 13.37 8.68
N TYR A 134 8.69 12.08 8.99
CA TYR A 134 9.81 11.23 9.39
C TYR A 134 10.63 10.70 8.19
N LEU A 135 10.00 10.55 7.04
CA LEU A 135 10.68 10.00 5.84
C LEU A 135 11.46 11.06 5.06
N LEU A 136 11.20 12.32 5.31
CA LEU A 136 11.84 13.44 4.58
C LEU A 136 13.13 13.93 5.23
#